data_da6704d0498836af9abc6975cfdf586e
#
_entry.id   da6704d0498836af9abc6975cfdf586e
#
_cell.length_a   1.000
_cell.length_b   1.000
_cell.length_c   1.000
_cell.angle_alpha   90.00
_cell.angle_beta   90.00
_cell.angle_gamma   90.00
#
_symmetry.space_group_name_H-M   'P 1'
#
loop_
_entity.id
_entity.type
_entity.pdbx_description
1 polymer ?
#
loop_
_entity_poly.entity_id
_entity_poly.type
_entity_poly.pdbx_seq_one_letter_code
_entity_poly.pdbx_strand_id
1 'polypeptide(L)'
;MKKKLFICFLLIGSLMGNVMAQDIITNPLLFVFKLHGQTRKYQFTFNQSNDTLYLHWGIERNTRWQSGSYAMPQEALKTAVRLSFLQPEDGQHICLPIQETFALLSATAFQELKSQKAFHYNQTEYQLADTKSQAMGYSLLHVNDSVDGCEMWIMDNPDFPLIWEIQ
;
A
#
# COMPACT_ATOMS: atom_id res chain seq x y z
N MET A 1 35.44 45.60 -12.76
CA MET A 1 34.57 44.55 -13.37
C MET A 1 34.59 43.34 -12.47
N LYS A 2 33.54 43.13 -11.62
CA LYS A 2 33.40 41.97 -10.75
C LYS A 2 32.56 40.91 -11.45
N LYS A 3 33.17 39.78 -11.78
CA LYS A 3 32.48 38.63 -12.36
C LYS A 3 31.64 37.94 -11.25
N LYS A 4 30.34 37.92 -11.42
CA LYS A 4 29.42 37.15 -10.57
C LYS A 4 29.48 35.69 -11.03
N LEU A 5 30.02 34.82 -10.16
CA LEU A 5 29.95 33.37 -10.33
C LEU A 5 28.57 32.91 -9.85
N PHE A 6 27.71 32.49 -10.77
CA PHE A 6 26.40 31.91 -10.45
C PHE A 6 26.63 30.41 -10.27
N ILE A 7 26.62 29.94 -9.01
CA ILE A 7 26.68 28.52 -8.69
C ILE A 7 25.27 27.96 -8.82
N CYS A 8 25.06 27.17 -9.86
CA CYS A 8 23.83 26.41 -10.03
C CYS A 8 23.94 25.12 -9.21
N PHE A 9 23.49 25.19 -7.95
CA PHE A 9 23.34 24.00 -7.10
C PHE A 9 21.85 23.70 -7.07
N LEU A 10 21.39 22.81 -7.95
CA LEU A 10 20.02 22.32 -7.85
C LEU A 10 19.85 20.94 -8.47
N LEU A 11 19.17 20.06 -7.72
CA LEU A 11 18.43 18.88 -8.15
C LEU A 11 19.23 17.59 -8.44
N ILE A 12 19.74 16.98 -7.38
CA ILE A 12 19.97 15.52 -7.36
C ILE A 12 19.30 14.89 -6.12
N GLY A 13 18.14 15.35 -5.73
CA GLY A 13 17.46 14.87 -4.51
C GLY A 13 16.16 14.10 -4.72
N SER A 14 15.63 14.06 -5.95
CA SER A 14 14.26 13.55 -6.16
C SER A 14 14.15 12.25 -7.01
N LEU A 15 15.28 11.63 -7.37
CA LEU A 15 15.27 10.44 -8.23
C LEU A 15 15.30 9.09 -7.50
N MET A 16 15.61 9.07 -6.19
CA MET A 16 15.72 7.80 -5.46
C MET A 16 14.38 7.22 -4.98
N GLY A 17 13.34 8.05 -4.78
CA GLY A 17 12.03 7.58 -4.33
C GLY A 17 11.25 6.80 -5.41
N ASN A 18 11.38 7.22 -6.66
CA ASN A 18 10.61 6.63 -7.77
C ASN A 18 11.11 5.23 -8.19
N VAL A 19 12.40 4.93 -8.02
CA VAL A 19 12.96 3.63 -8.41
C VAL A 19 12.43 2.51 -7.51
N MET A 20 12.30 2.76 -6.21
CA MET A 20 11.85 1.76 -5.25
C MET A 20 10.36 1.41 -5.41
N ALA A 21 9.49 2.40 -5.69
CA ALA A 21 8.08 2.15 -5.94
C ALA A 21 7.84 1.35 -7.23
N GLN A 22 8.63 1.61 -8.26
CA GLN A 22 8.54 0.92 -9.54
C GLN A 22 8.96 -0.55 -9.44
N ASP A 23 9.96 -0.88 -8.60
CA ASP A 23 10.38 -2.26 -8.37
C ASP A 23 9.30 -3.10 -7.67
N ILE A 24 8.53 -2.51 -6.76
CA ILE A 24 7.42 -3.21 -6.08
C ILE A 24 6.24 -3.44 -7.03
N ILE A 25 5.94 -2.49 -7.89
CA ILE A 25 4.84 -2.61 -8.87
C ILE A 25 5.16 -3.71 -9.88
N THR A 26 6.42 -3.90 -10.25
CA THR A 26 6.82 -4.85 -11.31
C THR A 26 7.08 -6.27 -10.83
N ASN A 27 7.37 -6.47 -9.55
CA ASN A 27 7.70 -7.77 -8.99
C ASN A 27 6.52 -8.39 -8.21
N PRO A 28 6.30 -9.71 -8.32
CA PRO A 28 5.29 -10.38 -7.51
C PRO A 28 5.63 -10.32 -6.02
N LEU A 29 4.66 -9.93 -5.20
CA LEU A 29 4.73 -9.95 -3.75
C LEU A 29 4.02 -11.19 -3.20
N LEU A 30 4.60 -11.84 -2.21
CA LEU A 30 3.98 -12.97 -1.53
C LEU A 30 3.37 -12.51 -0.21
N PHE A 31 2.03 -12.51 -0.15
CA PHE A 31 1.29 -12.25 1.08
C PHE A 31 0.86 -13.55 1.74
N VAL A 32 1.09 -13.64 3.05
CA VAL A 32 0.75 -14.80 3.85
C VAL A 32 -0.37 -14.44 4.81
N PHE A 33 -1.54 -15.02 4.58
CA PHE A 33 -2.69 -14.87 5.46
C PHE A 33 -2.79 -16.07 6.40
N LYS A 34 -2.87 -15.78 7.70
CA LYS A 34 -3.14 -16.80 8.74
C LYS A 34 -4.55 -16.56 9.28
N LEU A 35 -5.46 -17.47 8.99
CA LEU A 35 -6.84 -17.36 9.45
C LEU A 35 -7.31 -18.70 10.01
N HIS A 36 -7.78 -18.71 11.26
CA HIS A 36 -8.31 -19.91 11.92
C HIS A 36 -7.39 -21.15 11.82
N GLY A 37 -6.09 -20.95 12.01
CA GLY A 37 -5.09 -22.02 11.92
C GLY A 37 -4.71 -22.47 10.49
N GLN A 38 -5.32 -21.87 9.49
CA GLN A 38 -4.95 -22.10 8.08
C GLN A 38 -4.00 -21.02 7.56
N THR A 39 -2.96 -21.44 6.87
CA THR A 39 -2.06 -20.54 6.17
C THR A 39 -2.42 -20.52 4.70
N ARG A 40 -2.67 -19.32 4.16
CA ARG A 40 -2.92 -19.10 2.73
C ARG A 40 -1.87 -18.15 2.19
N LYS A 41 -1.27 -18.50 1.06
CA LYS A 41 -0.26 -17.68 0.38
C LYS A 41 -0.86 -17.13 -0.89
N TYR A 42 -0.87 -15.81 -1.00
CA TYR A 42 -1.30 -15.10 -2.20
C TYR A 42 -0.09 -14.46 -2.87
N GLN A 43 -0.02 -14.61 -4.15
CA GLN A 43 0.89 -13.85 -4.99
C GLN A 43 0.14 -12.62 -5.50
N PHE A 44 0.67 -11.42 -5.23
CA PHE A 44 0.13 -10.17 -5.72
C PHE A 44 1.07 -9.56 -6.74
N THR A 45 0.50 -9.04 -7.83
CA THR A 45 1.20 -8.17 -8.76
C THR A 45 0.36 -6.92 -8.99
N PHE A 46 1.03 -5.78 -9.10
CA PHE A 46 0.37 -4.52 -9.36
C PHE A 46 0.69 -4.07 -10.77
N ASN A 47 -0.29 -3.49 -11.43
CA ASN A 47 -0.13 -2.90 -12.76
C ASN A 47 -0.97 -1.63 -12.85
N GLN A 48 -0.34 -0.53 -13.25
CA GLN A 48 -1.05 0.72 -13.48
C GLN A 48 -1.33 0.88 -14.97
N SER A 49 -2.59 1.14 -15.29
CA SER A 49 -3.03 1.45 -16.65
C SER A 49 -3.99 2.63 -16.61
N ASN A 50 -3.64 3.71 -17.30
CA ASN A 50 -4.36 4.99 -17.21
C ASN A 50 -4.51 5.45 -15.75
N ASP A 51 -5.74 5.79 -15.35
CA ASP A 51 -6.08 6.28 -14.01
C ASP A 51 -6.55 5.15 -13.07
N THR A 52 -6.08 3.91 -13.29
CA THR A 52 -6.50 2.76 -12.50
C THR A 52 -5.31 1.90 -12.13
N LEU A 53 -5.20 1.56 -10.86
CA LEU A 53 -4.26 0.57 -10.36
C LEU A 53 -4.96 -0.80 -10.27
N TYR A 54 -4.42 -1.78 -10.94
CA TYR A 54 -4.89 -3.16 -10.88
C TYR A 54 -4.00 -3.96 -9.93
N LEU A 55 -4.60 -4.64 -8.98
CA LEU A 55 -3.99 -5.68 -8.19
C LEU A 55 -4.46 -7.02 -8.75
N HIS A 56 -3.54 -7.79 -9.32
CA HIS A 56 -3.78 -9.18 -9.72
C HIS A 56 -3.35 -10.10 -8.59
N TRP A 57 -4.19 -11.02 -8.22
CA TRP A 57 -3.90 -12.01 -7.19
C TRP A 57 -3.92 -13.43 -7.78
N GLY A 58 -3.06 -14.28 -7.23
CA GLY A 58 -3.05 -15.72 -7.51
C GLY A 58 -2.89 -16.50 -6.21
N ILE A 59 -3.57 -17.62 -6.08
CA ILE A 59 -3.42 -18.56 -4.98
C ILE A 59 -3.47 -19.99 -5.49
N GLU A 60 -2.60 -20.85 -4.98
CA GLU A 60 -2.68 -22.28 -5.22
C GLU A 60 -3.62 -22.93 -4.19
N ARG A 61 -4.68 -23.57 -4.69
CA ARG A 61 -5.60 -24.38 -3.87
C ARG A 61 -5.84 -25.73 -4.54
N ASN A 62 -5.67 -26.81 -3.79
CA ASN A 62 -5.90 -28.18 -4.28
C ASN A 62 -5.20 -28.45 -5.62
N THR A 63 -3.92 -28.08 -5.73
CA THR A 63 -3.10 -28.22 -6.95
C THR A 63 -3.57 -27.42 -8.16
N ARG A 64 -4.49 -26.47 -7.98
CA ARG A 64 -4.96 -25.55 -9.02
C ARG A 64 -4.68 -24.11 -8.65
N TRP A 65 -4.22 -23.32 -9.60
CA TRP A 65 -4.12 -21.89 -9.45
C TRP A 65 -5.50 -21.27 -9.65
N GLN A 66 -5.90 -20.46 -8.68
CA GLN A 66 -7.04 -19.56 -8.76
C GLN A 66 -6.49 -18.15 -8.86
N SER A 67 -7.13 -17.29 -9.62
CA SER A 67 -6.67 -15.94 -9.87
C SER A 67 -7.80 -14.97 -10.17
N GLY A 68 -7.53 -13.69 -10.02
CA GLY A 68 -8.46 -12.63 -10.36
C GLY A 68 -7.80 -11.26 -10.16
N SER A 69 -8.59 -10.21 -10.16
CA SER A 69 -8.06 -8.87 -9.94
C SER A 69 -9.04 -7.93 -9.26
N TYR A 70 -8.46 -6.92 -8.58
CA TYR A 70 -9.15 -5.73 -8.10
C TYR A 70 -8.66 -4.52 -8.89
N ALA A 71 -9.59 -3.72 -9.39
CA ALA A 71 -9.30 -2.44 -10.03
C ALA A 71 -9.61 -1.31 -9.02
N MET A 72 -8.62 -0.49 -8.74
CA MET A 72 -8.71 0.68 -7.86
C MET A 72 -8.60 1.94 -8.71
N PRO A 73 -9.69 2.70 -8.91
CA PRO A 73 -9.63 3.96 -9.66
C PRO A 73 -8.76 4.99 -8.92
N GLN A 74 -8.17 5.93 -9.65
CA GLN A 74 -7.29 6.94 -9.08
C GLN A 74 -7.95 7.74 -7.95
N GLU A 75 -9.25 7.96 -8.03
CA GLU A 75 -9.98 8.67 -6.98
C GLU A 75 -9.99 7.85 -5.67
N ALA A 76 -10.15 6.53 -5.72
CA ALA A 76 -10.01 5.67 -4.56
C ALA A 76 -8.60 5.72 -3.98
N LEU A 77 -7.57 5.68 -4.83
CA LEU A 77 -6.18 5.81 -4.38
C LEU A 77 -5.89 7.17 -3.72
N LYS A 78 -6.64 8.21 -4.07
CA LYS A 78 -6.50 9.53 -3.46
C LYS A 78 -7.28 9.66 -2.14
N THR A 79 -8.53 9.20 -2.09
CA THR A 79 -9.48 9.62 -1.05
C THR A 79 -10.23 8.50 -0.34
N ALA A 80 -9.96 7.25 -0.64
CA ALA A 80 -10.60 6.12 0.04
C ALA A 80 -10.42 6.21 1.57
N VAL A 81 -11.42 5.75 2.29
CA VAL A 81 -11.48 5.80 3.75
C VAL A 81 -11.62 4.41 4.40
N ARG A 82 -11.50 3.35 3.59
CA ARG A 82 -11.58 1.98 4.10
C ARG A 82 -10.87 0.97 3.19
N LEU A 83 -10.45 -0.13 3.81
CA LEU A 83 -9.96 -1.31 3.12
C LEU A 83 -11.13 -2.20 2.70
N SER A 84 -11.04 -2.74 1.51
CA SER A 84 -11.92 -3.82 1.08
C SER A 84 -11.46 -5.13 1.71
N PHE A 85 -12.42 -5.86 2.28
CA PHE A 85 -12.22 -7.20 2.84
C PHE A 85 -12.88 -8.29 1.97
N LEU A 86 -13.08 -8.01 0.69
CA LEU A 86 -13.64 -8.98 -0.22
C LEU A 86 -12.75 -10.23 -0.29
N GLN A 87 -13.39 -11.39 -0.18
CA GLN A 87 -12.69 -12.66 -0.43
C GLN A 87 -12.55 -12.86 -1.93
N PRO A 88 -11.33 -13.12 -2.42
CA PRO A 88 -11.13 -13.38 -3.83
C PRO A 88 -11.81 -14.70 -4.25
N GLU A 89 -12.59 -14.65 -5.32
CA GLU A 89 -13.17 -15.82 -5.97
C GLU A 89 -12.53 -16.01 -7.34
N ASP A 90 -12.30 -17.26 -7.73
CA ASP A 90 -11.60 -17.61 -8.96
C ASP A 90 -12.27 -16.99 -10.19
N GLY A 91 -11.46 -16.38 -11.04
CA GLY A 91 -11.92 -15.71 -12.26
C GLY A 91 -12.59 -14.35 -12.04
N GLN A 92 -12.69 -13.84 -10.82
CA GLN A 92 -13.33 -12.55 -10.58
C GLN A 92 -12.41 -11.36 -10.90
N HIS A 93 -13.01 -10.35 -11.55
CA HIS A 93 -12.41 -9.04 -11.79
C HIS A 93 -13.35 -7.97 -11.21
N ILE A 94 -12.96 -7.38 -10.10
CA ILE A 94 -13.80 -6.46 -9.32
C ILE A 94 -13.25 -5.05 -9.43
N CYS A 95 -14.10 -4.10 -9.84
CA CYS A 95 -13.81 -2.68 -9.68
C CYS A 95 -14.28 -2.26 -8.29
N LEU A 96 -13.33 -1.79 -7.46
CA LEU A 96 -13.65 -1.31 -6.12
C LEU A 96 -14.36 0.05 -6.19
N PRO A 97 -15.28 0.31 -5.25
CA PRO A 97 -15.87 1.64 -5.12
C PRO A 97 -14.81 2.67 -4.72
N ILE A 98 -15.07 3.94 -5.00
CA ILE A 98 -14.13 5.04 -4.72
C ILE A 98 -13.78 5.22 -3.24
N GLN A 99 -14.59 4.66 -2.34
CA GLN A 99 -14.35 4.70 -0.89
C GLN A 99 -13.41 3.58 -0.40
N GLU A 100 -13.02 2.66 -1.27
CA GLU A 100 -12.27 1.46 -0.88
C GLU A 100 -10.96 1.30 -1.64
N THR A 101 -9.93 0.87 -0.91
CA THR A 101 -8.70 0.34 -1.49
C THR A 101 -8.48 -1.10 -1.04
N PHE A 102 -7.58 -1.81 -1.68
CA PHE A 102 -7.14 -3.13 -1.24
C PHE A 102 -5.62 -3.14 -1.06
N ALA A 103 -5.18 -3.52 0.13
CA ALA A 103 -3.77 -3.59 0.52
C ALA A 103 -2.99 -2.25 0.47
N LEU A 104 -3.65 -1.13 0.25
CA LEU A 104 -3.03 0.20 0.17
C LEU A 104 -3.81 1.20 1.01
N LEU A 105 -3.12 2.17 1.62
CA LEU A 105 -3.79 3.38 2.11
C LEU A 105 -4.05 4.34 0.96
N SER A 106 -5.07 5.20 1.10
CA SER A 106 -5.21 6.34 0.20
C SER A 106 -4.15 7.40 0.49
N ALA A 107 -3.85 8.23 -0.51
CA ALA A 107 -2.91 9.33 -0.35
C ALA A 107 -3.31 10.30 0.78
N THR A 108 -4.60 10.58 0.93
CA THR A 108 -5.13 11.44 2.02
C THR A 108 -4.85 10.80 3.38
N ALA A 109 -5.21 9.54 3.60
CA ALA A 109 -4.96 8.84 4.87
C ALA A 109 -3.45 8.76 5.19
N PHE A 110 -2.61 8.53 4.18
CA PHE A 110 -1.17 8.54 4.38
C PHE A 110 -0.64 9.92 4.76
N GLN A 111 -1.12 11.00 4.15
CA GLN A 111 -0.75 12.37 4.52
C GLN A 111 -1.20 12.74 5.93
N GLU A 112 -2.40 12.33 6.35
CA GLU A 112 -2.87 12.49 7.73
C GLU A 112 -1.94 11.77 8.69
N LEU A 113 -1.60 10.51 8.44
CA LEU A 113 -0.65 9.75 9.25
C LEU A 113 0.69 10.47 9.38
N LYS A 114 1.24 11.02 8.31
CA LYS A 114 2.53 11.72 8.34
C LYS A 114 2.46 13.05 9.08
N SER A 115 1.38 13.81 8.94
CA SER A 115 1.24 15.17 9.50
C SER A 115 0.66 15.18 10.91
N GLN A 116 -0.35 14.37 11.18
CA GLN A 116 -1.10 14.35 12.43
C GLN A 116 -0.70 13.19 13.36
N LYS A 117 0.10 12.24 12.85
CA LYS A 117 0.47 11.00 13.54
C LYS A 117 -0.72 10.06 13.79
N ALA A 118 -1.83 10.29 13.11
CA ALA A 118 -3.05 9.50 13.15
C ALA A 118 -3.81 9.61 11.83
N PHE A 119 -4.65 8.64 11.55
CA PHE A 119 -5.58 8.66 10.42
C PHE A 119 -6.81 7.81 10.74
N HIS A 120 -7.90 8.04 9.99
CA HIS A 120 -9.13 7.25 10.12
C HIS A 120 -9.30 6.33 8.91
N TYR A 121 -9.48 5.04 9.18
CA TYR A 121 -9.79 4.03 8.16
C TYR A 121 -10.76 2.99 8.72
N ASN A 122 -11.72 2.52 7.92
CA ASN A 122 -12.76 1.59 8.38
C ASN A 122 -13.54 2.08 9.61
N GLN A 123 -13.73 3.41 9.77
CA GLN A 123 -14.35 4.03 10.93
C GLN A 123 -13.55 3.89 12.25
N THR A 124 -12.30 3.48 12.14
CA THR A 124 -11.37 3.31 13.27
C THR A 124 -10.23 4.32 13.15
N GLU A 125 -9.83 4.92 14.26
CA GLU A 125 -8.65 5.76 14.33
C GLU A 125 -7.42 4.91 14.60
N TYR A 126 -6.41 5.06 13.75
CA TYR A 126 -5.08 4.45 13.91
C TYR A 126 -4.07 5.53 14.27
N GLN A 127 -3.25 5.25 15.27
CA GLN A 127 -2.22 6.17 15.75
C GLN A 127 -0.82 5.60 15.47
N LEU A 128 0.11 6.48 15.12
CA LEU A 128 1.49 6.11 14.88
C LEU A 128 2.15 5.66 16.19
N ALA A 129 2.53 4.40 16.26
CA ALA A 129 3.21 3.79 17.41
C ALA A 129 4.72 3.89 17.30
N ASP A 130 5.31 3.52 16.15
CA ASP A 130 6.74 3.57 15.87
C ASP A 130 7.01 3.88 14.40
N THR A 131 8.05 4.67 14.13
CA THR A 131 8.48 5.05 12.78
C THR A 131 9.74 4.32 12.31
N LYS A 132 10.31 3.43 13.12
CA LYS A 132 11.62 2.82 12.86
C LYS A 132 11.58 1.37 12.40
N SER A 133 10.40 0.84 12.14
CA SER A 133 10.26 -0.51 11.58
C SER A 133 10.83 -0.60 10.18
N GLN A 134 11.50 -1.70 9.88
CA GLN A 134 12.04 -1.97 8.55
C GLN A 134 11.78 -3.43 8.18
N ALA A 135 11.42 -3.66 6.93
CA ALA A 135 11.33 -5.00 6.36
C ALA A 135 11.87 -5.01 4.93
N MET A 136 12.73 -5.96 4.61
CA MET A 136 13.34 -6.16 3.29
C MET A 136 13.96 -4.87 2.68
N GLY A 137 14.52 -4.00 3.54
CA GLY A 137 15.11 -2.72 3.10
C GLY A 137 14.14 -1.55 2.97
N TYR A 138 12.85 -1.76 3.22
CA TYR A 138 11.84 -0.70 3.23
C TYR A 138 11.60 -0.17 4.63
N SER A 139 11.46 1.16 4.76
CA SER A 139 11.00 1.79 5.98
C SER A 139 9.50 1.59 6.13
N LEU A 140 9.05 1.20 7.32
CA LEU A 140 7.66 0.98 7.65
C LEU A 140 7.22 1.93 8.77
N LEU A 141 5.99 2.39 8.68
CA LEU A 141 5.27 3.10 9.72
C LEU A 141 4.41 2.08 10.46
N HIS A 142 4.67 1.90 11.75
CA HIS A 142 3.86 1.04 12.60
C HIS A 142 2.74 1.86 13.24
N VAL A 143 1.50 1.43 13.06
CA VAL A 143 0.31 2.06 13.61
C VAL A 143 -0.53 1.04 14.35
N ASN A 144 -1.25 1.49 15.37
CA ASN A 144 -2.19 0.68 16.12
C ASN A 144 -3.51 1.44 16.35
N ASP A 145 -4.60 0.72 16.46
CA ASP A 145 -5.84 1.27 16.96
C ASP A 145 -5.95 1.09 18.48
N SER A 146 -6.78 1.91 19.11
CA SER A 146 -7.00 1.88 20.55
C SER A 146 -8.25 1.05 20.96
N VAL A 147 -8.98 0.51 19.98
CA VAL A 147 -10.29 -0.14 20.23
C VAL A 147 -10.12 -1.65 20.24
N ASP A 148 -9.64 -2.21 19.14
CA ASP A 148 -9.54 -3.66 18.95
C ASP A 148 -8.10 -4.18 19.06
N GLY A 149 -7.12 -3.26 19.19
CA GLY A 149 -5.70 -3.61 19.26
C GLY A 149 -5.15 -4.10 17.92
N CYS A 150 -5.80 -3.74 16.82
CA CYS A 150 -5.30 -4.07 15.48
C CYS A 150 -4.03 -3.24 15.20
N GLU A 151 -3.00 -3.90 14.73
CA GLU A 151 -1.73 -3.27 14.34
C GLU A 151 -1.52 -3.37 12.84
N MET A 152 -0.97 -2.30 12.23
CA MET A 152 -0.60 -2.30 10.82
C MET A 152 0.81 -1.76 10.63
N TRP A 153 1.53 -2.36 9.69
CA TRP A 153 2.81 -1.85 9.19
C TRP A 153 2.61 -1.37 7.76
N ILE A 154 2.84 -0.09 7.53
CA ILE A 154 2.57 0.60 6.28
C ILE A 154 3.89 1.08 5.69
N MET A 155 4.13 0.82 4.43
CA MET A 155 5.31 1.29 3.75
C MET A 155 5.39 2.82 3.78
N ASP A 156 6.53 3.37 4.24
CA ASP A 156 6.77 4.83 4.27
C ASP A 156 7.12 5.34 2.87
N ASN A 157 6.15 5.21 1.97
CA ASN A 157 6.24 5.67 0.59
C ASN A 157 4.93 6.36 0.19
N PRO A 158 4.93 7.69 -0.05
CA PRO A 158 3.72 8.43 -0.39
C PRO A 158 3.11 8.04 -1.76
N ASP A 159 3.92 7.54 -2.68
CA ASP A 159 3.45 7.13 -4.01
C ASP A 159 2.85 5.72 -3.99
N PHE A 160 3.22 4.91 -3.00
CA PHE A 160 2.76 3.53 -2.88
C PHE A 160 2.73 3.09 -1.41
N PRO A 161 1.78 3.57 -0.60
CA PRO A 161 1.67 3.28 0.83
C PRO A 161 1.06 1.88 1.06
N LEU A 162 1.82 0.85 0.70
CA LEU A 162 1.42 -0.55 0.82
C LEU A 162 1.29 -0.93 2.30
N ILE A 163 0.20 -1.58 2.64
CA ILE A 163 0.04 -2.22 3.94
C ILE A 163 0.80 -3.53 3.88
N TRP A 164 1.93 -3.55 4.58
CA TRP A 164 2.87 -4.67 4.59
C TRP A 164 2.37 -5.81 5.46
N GLU A 165 1.77 -5.48 6.60
CA GLU A 165 1.30 -6.44 7.59
C GLU A 165 0.11 -5.88 8.36
N ILE A 166 -0.82 -6.74 8.75
CA ILE A 166 -1.92 -6.48 9.68
C ILE A 166 -1.95 -7.63 10.69
N GLN A 167 -2.02 -7.27 11.99
CA GLN A 167 -2.13 -8.22 13.11
C GLN A 167 -3.36 -7.94 13.96
#